data_b5b707e88b6d30b812abd32fe799a5c1
#
_entry.id   b5b707e88b6d30b812abd32fe799a5c1
#
_cell.length_a   1.000
_cell.length_b   1.000
_cell.length_c   1.000
_cell.angle_alpha   90.00
_cell.angle_beta   90.00
_cell.angle_gamma   90.00
#
_symmetry.space_group_name_H-M   'P 1'
#
loop_
_entity.id
_entity.type
_entity.pdbx_description
1 polymer ?
#
loop_
_entity_poly.entity_id
_entity_poly.type
_entity_poly.pdbx_seq_one_letter_code
_entity_poly.pdbx_strand_id
1 'polypeptide(L)'
;MAKTMAKLQARAKKTSSKKTSSKKKSAPRLAKAPTRQKFNVNHFRLEDFKADGLRNYARYRDLGMGKATKGLLQAHVIRLVPPCDPAVVSKRHFHEVDVQMIYVLKGWIKSEFEGQGEVTMREGAAWLQPPRIKHTVLDYSDDCELLEIISPAKFKTVELEKAPKAAR
;
A
#
# COMPACT_ATOMS: atom_id res chain seq x y z
N MET A 1 84.50 -26.17 -10.85
CA MET A 1 85.27 -25.14 -10.16
C MET A 1 84.41 -23.94 -9.83
N ALA A 2 84.41 -23.56 -8.55
CA ALA A 2 84.21 -22.24 -7.95
C ALA A 2 82.95 -21.49 -8.34
N LYS A 3 81.92 -21.39 -7.45
CA LYS A 3 81.68 -20.39 -6.38
C LYS A 3 81.54 -18.97 -6.90
N THR A 4 80.39 -18.40 -6.73
CA THR A 4 80.28 -17.14 -5.99
C THR A 4 78.85 -16.93 -5.51
N MET A 5 78.68 -16.80 -4.19
CA MET A 5 77.43 -16.36 -3.51
C MET A 5 77.22 -14.87 -3.67
N ALA A 6 76.01 -14.44 -3.93
CA ALA A 6 75.64 -13.07 -3.70
C ALA A 6 74.33 -13.00 -2.85
N LYS A 7 74.50 -12.47 -1.63
CA LYS A 7 73.46 -12.13 -0.66
C LYS A 7 72.59 -11.03 -1.21
N LEU A 8 71.27 -11.29 -1.31
CA LEU A 8 70.27 -10.21 -1.44
C LEU A 8 69.49 -10.09 -0.13
N GLN A 9 69.67 -8.97 0.52
CA GLN A 9 68.96 -8.57 1.72
C GLN A 9 67.47 -8.22 1.34
N ALA A 10 66.54 -8.95 1.93
CA ALA A 10 65.14 -8.65 1.81
C ALA A 10 64.78 -7.46 2.71
N ARG A 11 64.33 -6.37 2.08
CA ARG A 11 63.84 -5.15 2.72
C ARG A 11 62.31 -5.33 2.97
N ALA A 12 61.93 -5.61 4.23
CA ALA A 12 60.55 -5.71 4.64
C ALA A 12 59.85 -4.36 4.53
N LYS A 13 58.87 -4.22 3.60
CA LYS A 13 57.94 -3.11 3.56
C LYS A 13 56.81 -3.37 4.57
N LYS A 14 56.76 -2.56 5.64
CA LYS A 14 55.60 -2.45 6.53
C LYS A 14 54.44 -1.88 5.75
N THR A 15 53.45 -2.70 5.41
CA THR A 15 52.17 -2.25 4.92
C THR A 15 51.27 -1.95 6.11
N SER A 16 51.00 -0.66 6.31
CA SER A 16 50.03 -0.16 7.29
C SER A 16 48.60 -0.52 6.81
N SER A 17 47.98 -1.48 7.47
CA SER A 17 46.55 -1.79 7.22
C SER A 17 45.68 -0.73 7.88
N LYS A 18 45.11 0.17 7.07
CA LYS A 18 44.02 1.05 7.48
C LYS A 18 42.77 0.20 7.82
N LYS A 19 42.44 0.07 9.11
CA LYS A 19 41.16 -0.44 9.57
C LYS A 19 40.05 0.50 9.12
N THR A 20 39.35 0.17 8.06
CA THR A 20 38.11 0.83 7.68
C THR A 20 37.02 0.36 8.65
N SER A 21 36.69 1.24 9.60
CA SER A 21 35.53 1.09 10.47
C SER A 21 34.24 1.18 9.64
N SER A 22 33.66 0.04 9.26
CA SER A 22 32.33 0.00 8.66
C SER A 22 31.31 0.39 9.74
N LYS A 23 30.81 1.62 9.69
CA LYS A 23 29.61 2.02 10.45
C LYS A 23 28.46 1.10 10.02
N LYS A 24 28.10 0.11 10.84
CA LYS A 24 26.84 -0.63 10.71
C LYS A 24 25.70 0.39 10.72
N LYS A 25 25.07 0.61 9.58
CA LYS A 25 23.78 1.34 9.52
C LYS A 25 22.79 0.53 10.35
N SER A 26 22.37 1.07 11.48
CA SER A 26 21.30 0.49 12.27
C SER A 26 20.04 0.37 11.39
N ALA A 27 19.39 -0.79 11.40
CA ALA A 27 18.11 -0.97 10.75
C ALA A 27 17.12 0.11 11.25
N PRO A 28 16.21 0.61 10.37
CA PRO A 28 15.23 1.59 10.79
C PRO A 28 14.44 1.03 11.97
N ARG A 29 14.45 1.75 13.07
CA ARG A 29 13.69 1.40 14.27
C ARG A 29 12.22 1.52 13.90
N LEU A 30 11.50 0.39 13.79
CA LEU A 30 10.05 0.38 13.64
C LEU A 30 9.46 1.34 14.69
N ALA A 31 8.65 2.30 14.22
CA ALA A 31 7.92 3.18 15.12
C ALA A 31 7.19 2.29 16.15
N LYS A 32 7.35 2.59 17.44
CA LYS A 32 6.67 1.83 18.48
C LYS A 32 5.18 1.87 18.20
N ALA A 33 4.60 0.73 17.81
CA ALA A 33 3.16 0.57 17.70
C ALA A 33 2.52 1.06 19.02
N PRO A 34 1.36 1.76 18.98
CA PRO A 34 0.68 2.17 20.19
C PRO A 34 0.45 0.95 21.08
N THR A 35 1.04 0.97 22.26
CA THR A 35 1.26 -0.17 23.14
C THR A 35 -0.01 -0.77 23.76
N ARG A 36 -1.20 -0.28 23.41
CA ARG A 36 -2.50 -0.79 23.89
C ARG A 36 -3.54 -0.86 22.79
N GLN A 37 -3.41 -1.87 21.92
CA GLN A 37 -4.50 -2.29 21.07
C GLN A 37 -5.53 -3.03 21.94
N LYS A 38 -6.80 -2.93 21.55
CA LYS A 38 -7.90 -3.65 22.22
C LYS A 38 -8.31 -4.84 21.36
N PHE A 39 -8.59 -5.97 22.03
CA PHE A 39 -9.25 -7.07 21.35
C PHE A 39 -10.59 -6.58 20.77
N ASN A 40 -10.86 -6.93 19.52
CA ASN A 40 -12.07 -6.56 18.80
C ASN A 40 -12.57 -7.73 17.96
N VAL A 41 -13.87 -7.97 18.01
CA VAL A 41 -14.58 -8.90 17.13
C VAL A 41 -15.73 -8.14 16.50
N ASN A 42 -15.86 -8.21 15.20
CA ASN A 42 -16.95 -7.61 14.44
C ASN A 42 -17.69 -8.73 13.71
N HIS A 43 -18.85 -9.12 14.24
CA HIS A 43 -19.71 -10.10 13.58
C HIS A 43 -20.44 -9.48 12.39
N PHE A 44 -20.68 -10.27 11.37
CA PHE A 44 -21.39 -9.84 10.18
C PHE A 44 -22.84 -9.48 10.52
N ARG A 45 -23.26 -8.26 10.10
CA ARG A 45 -24.66 -7.83 10.05
C ARG A 45 -24.87 -7.00 8.80
N LEU A 46 -25.95 -7.26 8.08
CA LEU A 46 -26.23 -6.58 6.81
C LEU A 46 -26.48 -5.09 7.03
N GLU A 47 -27.15 -4.72 8.12
CA GLU A 47 -27.48 -3.35 8.50
C GLU A 47 -26.26 -2.49 8.87
N ASP A 48 -25.07 -3.09 9.04
CA ASP A 48 -23.83 -2.37 9.33
C ASP A 48 -23.21 -1.72 8.07
N PHE A 49 -23.71 -2.06 6.87
CA PHE A 49 -23.32 -1.36 5.66
C PHE A 49 -23.97 0.02 5.57
N LYS A 50 -23.15 1.07 5.64
CA LYS A 50 -23.60 2.48 5.62
C LYS A 50 -23.19 3.18 4.34
N ALA A 51 -23.95 4.22 3.97
CA ALA A 51 -23.69 5.10 2.83
C ALA A 51 -22.89 6.35 3.23
N ASP A 52 -22.22 6.33 4.36
CA ASP A 52 -21.52 7.46 5.00
C ASP A 52 -20.04 7.55 4.64
N GLY A 53 -19.58 6.71 3.70
CA GLY A 53 -18.20 6.71 3.23
C GLY A 53 -17.94 7.73 2.12
N LEU A 54 -16.72 7.67 1.58
CA LEU A 54 -16.21 8.62 0.59
C LEU A 54 -17.00 8.61 -0.75
N ARG A 55 -17.53 7.44 -1.13
CA ARG A 55 -18.15 7.23 -2.44
C ARG A 55 -19.63 6.90 -2.32
N ASN A 56 -20.47 7.63 -3.05
CA ASN A 56 -21.92 7.41 -3.08
C ASN A 56 -22.33 6.08 -3.75
N TYR A 57 -21.46 5.52 -4.59
CA TYR A 57 -21.63 4.22 -5.25
C TYR A 57 -21.09 3.05 -4.40
N ALA A 58 -20.82 3.28 -3.12
CA ALA A 58 -20.32 2.26 -2.21
C ALA A 58 -21.04 2.27 -0.87
N ARG A 59 -21.11 1.11 -0.22
CA ARG A 59 -21.55 0.93 1.16
C ARG A 59 -20.38 0.38 1.95
N TYR A 60 -20.14 0.93 3.12
CA TYR A 60 -18.99 0.62 3.96
C TYR A 60 -19.44 -0.04 5.25
N ARG A 61 -18.84 -1.17 5.59
CA ARG A 61 -18.97 -1.81 6.89
C ARG A 61 -17.67 -1.69 7.65
N ASP A 62 -17.62 -0.83 8.67
CA ASP A 62 -16.45 -0.66 9.54
C ASP A 62 -16.25 -1.92 10.39
N LEU A 63 -15.04 -2.47 10.38
CA LEU A 63 -14.66 -3.65 11.18
C LEU A 63 -14.15 -3.26 12.57
N GLY A 64 -14.17 -1.96 12.93
CA GLY A 64 -13.81 -1.46 14.26
C GLY A 64 -12.30 -1.38 14.52
N MET A 65 -11.46 -1.59 13.49
CA MET A 65 -10.01 -1.63 13.64
C MET A 65 -9.43 -0.25 13.99
N GLY A 66 -9.99 0.82 13.46
CA GLY A 66 -9.56 2.19 13.78
C GLY A 66 -9.63 2.48 15.29
N LYS A 67 -10.73 2.11 15.93
CA LYS A 67 -10.90 2.26 17.38
C LYS A 67 -10.03 1.29 18.17
N ALA A 68 -9.99 0.02 17.77
CA ALA A 68 -9.24 -1.04 18.46
C ALA A 68 -7.73 -0.79 18.44
N THR A 69 -7.20 -0.20 17.37
CA THR A 69 -5.76 0.09 17.16
C THR A 69 -5.38 1.52 17.51
N LYS A 70 -6.33 2.33 18.01
CA LYS A 70 -6.12 3.76 18.31
C LYS A 70 -5.64 4.56 17.10
N GLY A 71 -6.20 4.28 15.94
CA GLY A 71 -5.92 5.01 14.71
C GLY A 71 -4.72 4.50 13.92
N LEU A 72 -4.09 3.38 14.32
CA LEU A 72 -2.97 2.81 13.57
C LEU A 72 -3.43 2.34 12.17
N LEU A 73 -4.56 1.66 12.10
CA LEU A 73 -5.13 1.22 10.84
C LEU A 73 -6.67 1.25 10.87
N GLN A 74 -7.27 1.38 9.71
CA GLN A 74 -8.68 1.14 9.43
C GLN A 74 -8.80 -0.16 8.63
N ALA A 75 -9.88 -0.90 8.86
CA ALA A 75 -10.30 -1.98 8.00
C ALA A 75 -11.81 -1.92 7.81
N HIS A 76 -12.28 -2.07 6.58
CA HIS A 76 -13.70 -2.11 6.27
C HIS A 76 -13.97 -3.01 5.07
N VAL A 77 -15.20 -3.53 5.02
CA VAL A 77 -15.71 -4.18 3.82
C VAL A 77 -16.48 -3.13 3.01
N ILE A 78 -16.16 -3.06 1.73
CA ILE A 78 -16.80 -2.16 0.76
C ILE A 78 -17.68 -3.03 -0.14
N ARG A 79 -18.98 -2.71 -0.21
CA ARG A 79 -19.89 -3.28 -1.20
C ARG A 79 -20.20 -2.22 -2.24
N LEU A 80 -19.91 -2.49 -3.50
CA LEU A 80 -20.22 -1.58 -4.59
C LEU A 80 -21.69 -1.70 -4.97
N VAL A 81 -22.30 -0.59 -5.34
CA VAL A 81 -23.75 -0.48 -5.62
C VAL A 81 -23.96 -0.62 -7.13
N PRO A 82 -24.65 -1.68 -7.57
CA PRO A 82 -24.95 -1.87 -8.98
C PRO A 82 -26.09 -0.95 -9.48
N PRO A 83 -26.17 -0.74 -10.82
CA PRO A 83 -25.13 -1.06 -11.79
C PRO A 83 -23.96 -0.07 -11.72
N CYS A 84 -22.79 -0.49 -12.21
CA CYS A 84 -21.66 0.44 -12.34
C CYS A 84 -22.01 1.56 -13.33
N ASP A 85 -21.83 2.80 -12.90
CA ASP A 85 -21.92 3.97 -13.79
C ASP A 85 -20.53 4.59 -13.95
N PRO A 86 -19.88 4.40 -15.11
CA PRO A 86 -18.55 4.96 -15.37
C PRO A 86 -18.48 6.48 -15.21
N ALA A 87 -19.56 7.21 -15.43
CA ALA A 87 -19.59 8.67 -15.26
C ALA A 87 -19.47 9.07 -13.77
N VAL A 88 -19.94 8.20 -12.88
CA VAL A 88 -19.91 8.41 -11.43
C VAL A 88 -18.61 7.92 -10.82
N VAL A 89 -18.13 6.73 -11.22
CA VAL A 89 -16.98 6.07 -10.55
C VAL A 89 -15.64 6.55 -11.07
N SER A 90 -15.54 6.98 -12.34
CA SER A 90 -14.26 7.33 -13.00
C SER A 90 -13.71 8.70 -12.55
N LYS A 91 -13.50 8.85 -11.25
CA LYS A 91 -12.86 10.03 -10.66
C LYS A 91 -11.44 9.69 -10.27
N ARG A 92 -10.46 10.26 -11.00
CA ARG A 92 -9.04 10.05 -10.72
C ARG A 92 -8.66 10.71 -9.40
N HIS A 93 -8.00 9.98 -8.51
CA HIS A 93 -7.62 10.45 -7.19
C HIS A 93 -6.42 9.68 -6.66
N PHE A 94 -5.91 10.10 -5.49
CA PHE A 94 -4.94 9.36 -4.70
C PHE A 94 -5.22 9.53 -3.21
N HIS A 95 -4.62 8.66 -2.39
CA HIS A 95 -4.71 8.70 -0.94
C HIS A 95 -3.36 9.04 -0.31
N GLU A 96 -3.38 9.88 0.74
CA GLU A 96 -2.22 10.15 1.58
C GLU A 96 -2.20 9.15 2.73
N VAL A 97 -1.62 7.99 2.45
CA VAL A 97 -1.57 6.82 3.34
C VAL A 97 -0.14 6.31 3.45
N ASP A 98 0.15 5.53 4.50
CA ASP A 98 1.42 4.80 4.62
C ASP A 98 1.32 3.41 3.97
N VAL A 99 0.15 2.78 4.13
CA VAL A 99 -0.17 1.48 3.55
C VAL A 99 -1.64 1.45 3.17
N GLN A 100 -1.94 0.92 1.98
CA GLN A 100 -3.29 0.58 1.56
C GLN A 100 -3.25 -0.75 0.81
N MET A 101 -3.96 -1.73 1.34
CA MET A 101 -4.12 -3.04 0.74
C MET A 101 -5.60 -3.30 0.49
N ILE A 102 -5.92 -3.86 -0.67
CA ILE A 102 -7.27 -4.28 -1.02
C ILE A 102 -7.26 -5.76 -1.38
N TYR A 103 -8.35 -6.47 -1.01
CA TYR A 103 -8.60 -7.85 -1.36
C TYR A 103 -10.02 -8.00 -1.91
N VAL A 104 -10.21 -8.67 -3.03
CA VAL A 104 -11.52 -8.93 -3.61
C VAL A 104 -12.15 -10.12 -2.90
N LEU A 105 -13.20 -9.85 -2.14
CA LEU A 105 -13.98 -10.87 -1.42
C LEU A 105 -14.98 -11.58 -2.33
N LYS A 106 -15.54 -10.84 -3.32
CA LYS A 106 -16.53 -11.34 -4.25
C LYS A 106 -16.54 -10.52 -5.53
N GLY A 107 -16.86 -11.17 -6.66
CA GLY A 107 -16.96 -10.54 -7.97
C GLY A 107 -15.62 -10.05 -8.53
N TRP A 108 -15.63 -8.86 -9.14
CA TRP A 108 -14.45 -8.26 -9.72
C TRP A 108 -14.54 -6.73 -9.76
N ILE A 109 -13.38 -6.08 -9.83
CA ILE A 109 -13.23 -4.64 -10.04
C ILE A 109 -12.15 -4.39 -11.08
N LYS A 110 -12.39 -3.43 -11.97
CA LYS A 110 -11.45 -2.94 -12.96
C LYS A 110 -11.03 -1.51 -12.58
N SER A 111 -9.75 -1.28 -12.48
CA SER A 111 -9.19 0.04 -12.17
C SER A 111 -7.99 0.36 -13.07
N GLU A 112 -7.73 1.65 -13.26
CA GLU A 112 -6.50 2.15 -13.89
C GLU A 112 -5.60 2.73 -12.83
N PHE A 113 -4.32 2.39 -12.86
CA PHE A 113 -3.29 2.85 -11.95
C PHE A 113 -2.17 3.54 -12.72
N GLU A 114 -1.68 4.65 -12.18
CA GLU A 114 -0.57 5.42 -12.76
C GLU A 114 0.66 4.52 -12.97
N GLY A 115 1.12 4.46 -14.22
CA GLY A 115 2.29 3.66 -14.61
C GLY A 115 2.06 2.15 -14.73
N GLN A 116 0.86 1.65 -14.40
CA GLN A 116 0.51 0.23 -14.50
C GLN A 116 -0.57 -0.04 -15.57
N GLY A 117 -1.34 0.99 -15.95
CA GLY A 117 -2.47 0.87 -16.86
C GLY A 117 -3.71 0.25 -16.19
N GLU A 118 -4.57 -0.33 -17.02
CA GLU A 118 -5.81 -0.96 -16.58
C GLU A 118 -5.56 -2.39 -16.08
N VAL A 119 -6.08 -2.69 -14.89
CA VAL A 119 -5.99 -4.01 -14.27
C VAL A 119 -7.38 -4.44 -13.80
N THR A 120 -7.75 -5.69 -14.08
CA THR A 120 -8.97 -6.31 -13.53
C THR A 120 -8.59 -7.27 -12.44
N MET A 121 -9.01 -6.98 -11.21
CA MET A 121 -8.84 -7.81 -10.02
C MET A 121 -10.13 -8.61 -9.79
N ARG A 122 -10.00 -9.93 -9.73
CA ARG A 122 -11.13 -10.86 -9.52
C ARG A 122 -11.13 -11.39 -8.09
N GLU A 123 -12.18 -12.09 -7.72
CA GLU A 123 -12.28 -12.78 -6.42
C GLU A 123 -10.99 -13.53 -6.08
N GLY A 124 -10.49 -13.34 -4.85
CA GLY A 124 -9.22 -13.87 -4.38
C GLY A 124 -7.99 -13.00 -4.71
N ALA A 125 -8.12 -12.00 -5.57
CA ALA A 125 -7.01 -11.09 -5.87
C ALA A 125 -6.74 -10.12 -4.72
N ALA A 126 -5.47 -9.84 -4.46
CA ALA A 126 -5.03 -8.79 -3.55
C ALA A 126 -4.03 -7.87 -4.24
N TRP A 127 -4.05 -6.58 -3.89
CA TRP A 127 -3.02 -5.65 -4.34
C TRP A 127 -2.66 -4.63 -3.26
N LEU A 128 -1.40 -4.21 -3.30
CA LEU A 128 -0.92 -3.06 -2.56
C LEU A 128 -1.09 -1.82 -3.45
N GLN A 129 -1.66 -0.79 -2.88
CA GLN A 129 -1.80 0.52 -3.51
C GLN A 129 -0.78 1.46 -2.87
N PRO A 130 0.36 1.73 -3.53
CA PRO A 130 1.41 2.57 -2.95
C PRO A 130 0.89 3.96 -2.56
N PRO A 131 1.48 4.61 -1.54
CA PRO A 131 1.13 5.97 -1.17
C PRO A 131 1.11 6.91 -2.38
N ARG A 132 0.02 7.68 -2.52
CA ARG A 132 -0.16 8.70 -3.55
C ARG A 132 -0.20 8.19 -5.00
N ILE A 133 -0.26 6.87 -5.26
CA ILE A 133 -0.50 6.37 -6.62
C ILE A 133 -1.85 6.88 -7.13
N LYS A 134 -1.84 7.55 -8.27
CA LYS A 134 -3.07 8.03 -8.89
C LYS A 134 -3.80 6.87 -9.53
N HIS A 135 -5.09 6.76 -9.25
CA HIS A 135 -5.89 5.66 -9.76
C HIS A 135 -7.35 6.10 -9.97
N THR A 136 -8.08 5.29 -10.69
CA THR A 136 -9.51 5.47 -10.91
C THR A 136 -10.19 4.12 -11.08
N VAL A 137 -11.38 3.97 -10.53
CA VAL A 137 -12.26 2.83 -10.81
C VAL A 137 -12.85 3.03 -12.20
N LEU A 138 -12.85 1.99 -13.03
CA LEU A 138 -13.41 2.01 -14.37
C LEU A 138 -14.71 1.23 -14.45
N ASP A 139 -14.75 0.06 -13.77
CA ASP A 139 -15.89 -0.82 -13.81
C ASP A 139 -15.86 -1.85 -12.66
N TYR A 140 -16.98 -2.50 -12.36
CA TYR A 140 -17.08 -3.58 -11.38
C TYR A 140 -18.34 -4.44 -11.61
N SER A 141 -18.30 -5.68 -11.08
CA SER A 141 -19.46 -6.56 -11.12
C SER A 141 -20.54 -6.15 -10.12
N ASP A 142 -21.80 -6.50 -10.40
CA ASP A 142 -22.94 -6.17 -9.55
C ASP A 142 -22.84 -6.69 -8.12
N ASP A 143 -22.05 -7.71 -7.89
CA ASP A 143 -21.84 -8.36 -6.60
C ASP A 143 -20.45 -8.05 -5.97
N CYS A 144 -19.77 -7.02 -6.45
CA CYS A 144 -18.42 -6.70 -6.01
C CYS A 144 -18.35 -6.33 -4.53
N GLU A 145 -17.57 -7.11 -3.77
CA GLU A 145 -17.20 -6.82 -2.38
C GLU A 145 -15.69 -6.84 -2.21
N LEU A 146 -15.17 -5.86 -1.47
CA LEU A 146 -13.75 -5.67 -1.23
C LEU A 146 -13.49 -5.59 0.27
N LEU A 147 -12.38 -6.18 0.74
CA LEU A 147 -11.79 -5.82 2.02
C LEU A 147 -10.69 -4.79 1.76
N GLU A 148 -10.77 -3.67 2.43
CA GLU A 148 -9.74 -2.65 2.40
C GLU A 148 -9.11 -2.47 3.78
N ILE A 149 -7.76 -2.42 3.82
CA ILE A 149 -6.95 -2.17 5.01
C ILE A 149 -6.06 -0.97 4.73
N ILE A 150 -6.16 0.08 5.56
CA ILE A 150 -5.47 1.34 5.38
C ILE A 150 -4.76 1.76 6.66
N SER A 151 -3.56 2.29 6.55
CA SER A 151 -2.82 2.95 7.64
C SER A 151 -2.33 4.33 7.16
N PRO A 152 -2.50 5.38 7.98
CA PRO A 152 -3.24 5.45 9.25
C PRO A 152 -4.76 5.37 9.02
N ALA A 153 -5.53 5.12 10.09
CA ALA A 153 -6.99 5.02 10.03
C ALA A 153 -7.69 6.31 9.54
N LYS A 154 -7.07 7.46 9.77
CA LYS A 154 -7.51 8.75 9.22
C LYS A 154 -6.51 9.21 8.18
N PHE A 155 -6.96 9.40 6.98
CA PHE A 155 -6.15 9.80 5.84
C PHE A 155 -6.89 10.82 4.98
N LYS A 156 -6.17 11.44 4.06
CA LYS A 156 -6.72 12.39 3.10
C LYS A 156 -6.81 11.72 1.72
N THR A 157 -7.94 11.93 1.06
CA THR A 157 -8.13 11.64 -0.37
C THR A 157 -8.05 12.95 -1.15
N VAL A 158 -7.25 12.95 -2.20
CA VAL A 158 -7.11 14.10 -3.10
C VAL A 158 -7.68 13.72 -4.46
N GLU A 159 -8.81 14.34 -4.82
CA GLU A 159 -9.39 14.20 -6.16
C GLU A 159 -8.59 15.07 -7.13
N LEU A 160 -8.34 14.52 -8.32
CA LEU A 160 -7.65 15.21 -9.40
C LEU A 160 -8.68 15.66 -10.43
N GLU A 161 -8.53 16.86 -10.96
CA GLU A 161 -9.32 17.32 -12.08
C GLU A 161 -9.13 16.37 -13.28
N LYS A 162 -10.19 16.16 -14.07
CA LYS A 162 -10.05 15.41 -15.32
C LYS A 162 -9.02 16.12 -16.17
N ALA A 163 -7.97 15.39 -16.60
CA ALA A 163 -7.06 15.93 -17.61
C ALA A 163 -7.88 16.45 -18.80
N PRO A 164 -7.58 17.64 -19.35
CA PRO A 164 -8.25 18.11 -20.54
C PRO A 164 -8.15 17.01 -21.61
N LYS A 165 -9.27 16.67 -22.24
CA LYS A 165 -9.26 15.74 -23.38
C LYS A 165 -8.26 16.29 -24.37
N ALA A 166 -7.23 15.49 -24.73
CA ALA A 166 -6.33 15.84 -25.82
C ALA A 166 -7.22 16.14 -27.03
N ALA A 167 -7.09 17.36 -27.56
CA ALA A 167 -7.75 17.74 -28.82
C ALA A 167 -7.25 16.75 -29.89
N ARG A 168 -8.20 16.07 -30.54
CA ARG A 168 -7.91 15.21 -31.71
C ARG A 168 -7.61 16.08 -32.89
#